data_898b5efbe1e81667094f32d471cacc62
#
_entry.id   898b5efbe1e81667094f32d471cacc62
#
_cell.length_a   1.000
_cell.length_b   1.000
_cell.length_c   1.000
_cell.angle_alpha   90.00
_cell.angle_beta   90.00
_cell.angle_gamma   90.00
#
_symmetry.space_group_name_H-M   'P 1'
#
loop_
_entity.id
_entity.type
_entity.pdbx_description
1 polymer ?
#
loop_
_entity_poly.entity_id
_entity_poly.type
_entity_poly.pdbx_seq_one_letter_code
_entity_poly.pdbx_strand_id
1 'polypeptide(L)'
;MTLSHDQYQAIADRLKPSGQAFIDGRFCDAADGQKFETSNPATGQVVASVAHCKSADVDRAVAAARRVFDEGIWSRAEPEHRKDVLLKVAALVREHIDELAVLESLDTGKTITDCLQEIGKDVPAFFQWYAELADKTFGKIAPTGPSALALIIKEPAGVAGAILPWNFPLVMAAWKIAPALAVGCSIVVKPAEQTPLTAIRLAELMRDAGVPDGVVNIVPGYGDTAGQAIGLHNDIDIVSFTGSTEVGRMFMRYSGDSNLKGIGLEMGGKSPFIVLDDAPITDELIEHAAMSAFWNGGQNCSANMRQLIAAPLVEEFSVRIVERVKAFRLGDPLDPATDIGSMITQDHKTMVMDYIQSGRDEGAQMIVGGDVDLPGHFIAPTIFQNVTSGMKIAREEIFGPVLGIMPVKSAAEALAIACDTDYGLHATVFTRDIDRAIQMARALPCGTVSVNGFSEGDIKTPFGGYKQSGSLSRDNGTEALEQYLQTKTIWIST
;
A
#
# COMPACT_ATOMS: atom_id res chain seq x y z
N MET A 1 2.15 2.73 25.95
CA MET A 1 3.34 1.93 26.34
C MET A 1 3.29 0.67 25.51
N THR A 2 4.40 0.28 24.91
CA THR A 2 4.51 -0.99 24.19
C THR A 2 4.36 -2.14 25.18
N LEU A 3 3.53 -3.13 24.85
CA LEU A 3 3.34 -4.32 25.67
C LEU A 3 4.57 -5.24 25.55
N SER A 4 4.70 -6.21 26.46
CA SER A 4 5.73 -7.26 26.36
C SER A 4 5.34 -8.33 25.34
N HIS A 5 6.30 -9.14 24.89
CA HIS A 5 6.06 -10.30 24.04
C HIS A 5 4.95 -11.21 24.59
N ASP A 6 5.04 -11.58 25.88
CA ASP A 6 4.02 -12.43 26.52
C ASP A 6 2.62 -11.81 26.51
N GLN A 7 2.53 -10.47 26.58
CA GLN A 7 1.24 -9.78 26.54
C GLN A 7 0.66 -9.79 25.13
N TYR A 8 1.47 -9.58 24.07
CA TYR A 8 1.03 -9.70 22.69
C TYR A 8 0.65 -11.14 22.35
N GLN A 9 1.42 -12.12 22.81
CA GLN A 9 1.07 -13.54 22.67
C GLN A 9 -0.27 -13.85 23.35
N ALA A 10 -0.52 -13.32 24.55
CA ALA A 10 -1.78 -13.49 25.25
C ALA A 10 -2.97 -12.82 24.52
N ILE A 11 -2.75 -11.78 23.72
CA ILE A 11 -3.77 -11.23 22.83
C ILE A 11 -3.98 -12.21 21.67
N ALA A 12 -2.90 -12.65 21.00
CA ALA A 12 -2.97 -13.60 19.88
C ALA A 12 -3.74 -14.87 20.25
N ASP A 13 -3.48 -15.46 21.41
CA ASP A 13 -4.12 -16.69 21.88
C ASP A 13 -5.63 -16.54 22.13
N ARG A 14 -6.10 -15.31 22.36
CA ARG A 14 -7.52 -15.01 22.61
C ARG A 14 -8.27 -14.58 21.35
N LEU A 15 -7.54 -14.18 20.31
CA LEU A 15 -8.16 -13.75 19.05
C LEU A 15 -8.96 -14.91 18.41
N LYS A 16 -10.14 -14.55 17.95
CA LYS A 16 -11.00 -15.43 17.15
C LYS A 16 -11.48 -14.63 15.94
N PRO A 17 -10.60 -14.35 15.00
CA PRO A 17 -10.96 -13.50 13.86
C PRO A 17 -12.04 -14.17 13.02
N SER A 18 -13.02 -13.39 12.58
CA SER A 18 -13.98 -13.85 11.58
C SER A 18 -13.26 -14.00 10.24
N GLY A 19 -13.43 -15.15 9.60
CA GLY A 19 -13.03 -15.36 8.22
C GLY A 19 -14.20 -15.24 7.23
N GLN A 20 -15.37 -14.79 7.66
CA GLN A 20 -16.55 -14.65 6.80
C GLN A 20 -16.46 -13.38 5.94
N ALA A 21 -17.10 -13.40 4.78
CA ALA A 21 -17.36 -12.17 4.03
C ALA A 21 -18.27 -11.24 4.84
N PHE A 22 -18.14 -9.93 4.59
CA PHE A 22 -19.03 -8.92 5.18
C PHE A 22 -19.81 -8.25 4.06
N ILE A 23 -21.08 -8.59 3.92
CA ILE A 23 -21.94 -8.12 2.84
C ILE A 23 -23.25 -7.61 3.43
N ASP A 24 -23.67 -6.41 3.01
CA ASP A 24 -24.93 -5.77 3.46
C ASP A 24 -25.06 -5.74 4.99
N GLY A 25 -23.98 -5.29 5.66
CA GLY A 25 -23.91 -5.12 7.11
C GLY A 25 -23.79 -6.43 7.92
N ARG A 26 -23.61 -7.59 7.27
CA ARG A 26 -23.64 -8.91 7.92
C ARG A 26 -22.47 -9.78 7.52
N PHE A 27 -22.00 -10.57 8.47
CA PHE A 27 -21.10 -11.68 8.18
C PHE A 27 -21.85 -12.82 7.49
N CYS A 28 -21.26 -13.35 6.42
CA CYS A 28 -21.81 -14.49 5.69
C CYS A 28 -20.71 -15.38 5.10
N ASP A 29 -21.01 -16.64 4.93
CA ASP A 29 -20.16 -17.56 4.18
C ASP A 29 -20.24 -17.28 2.66
N ALA A 30 -19.25 -17.75 1.90
CA ALA A 30 -19.32 -17.75 0.45
C ALA A 30 -20.57 -18.50 -0.05
N ALA A 31 -21.11 -18.09 -1.18
CA ALA A 31 -22.37 -18.65 -1.74
C ALA A 31 -22.32 -20.16 -1.95
N ASP A 32 -21.15 -20.71 -2.27
CA ASP A 32 -20.93 -22.15 -2.44
C ASP A 32 -20.35 -22.84 -1.19
N GLY A 33 -20.19 -22.10 -0.09
CA GLY A 33 -19.65 -22.59 1.18
C GLY A 33 -18.16 -22.91 1.18
N GLN A 34 -17.43 -22.63 0.09
CA GLN A 34 -15.99 -22.90 0.03
C GLN A 34 -15.20 -21.93 0.90
N LYS A 35 -14.09 -22.42 1.43
CA LYS A 35 -13.17 -21.66 2.29
C LYS A 35 -11.73 -21.93 1.88
N PHE A 36 -10.84 -21.03 2.25
CA PHE A 36 -9.39 -21.20 2.22
C PHE A 36 -8.82 -20.85 3.59
N GLU A 37 -7.58 -21.23 3.84
CA GLU A 37 -6.90 -20.96 5.10
C GLU A 37 -5.92 -19.81 4.93
N THR A 38 -5.87 -18.90 5.93
CA THR A 38 -4.74 -17.99 6.11
C THR A 38 -3.85 -18.50 7.22
N SER A 39 -2.55 -18.31 7.09
CA SER A 39 -1.56 -18.86 7.99
C SER A 39 -0.55 -17.79 8.40
N ASN A 40 -0.08 -17.86 9.64
CA ASN A 40 1.00 -17.03 10.13
C ASN A 40 2.31 -17.37 9.40
N PRO A 41 2.90 -16.45 8.62
CA PRO A 41 4.09 -16.72 7.82
C PRO A 41 5.34 -17.07 8.64
N ALA A 42 5.41 -16.60 9.89
CA ALA A 42 6.54 -16.85 10.78
C ALA A 42 6.53 -18.28 11.36
N THR A 43 5.34 -18.89 11.48
CA THR A 43 5.19 -20.21 12.13
C THR A 43 4.60 -21.28 11.24
N GLY A 44 3.90 -20.90 10.15
CA GLY A 44 3.12 -21.79 9.30
C GLY A 44 1.80 -22.25 9.92
N GLN A 45 1.44 -21.75 11.11
CA GLN A 45 0.19 -22.14 11.77
C GLN A 45 -1.00 -21.45 11.12
N VAL A 46 -2.11 -22.18 10.96
CA VAL A 46 -3.37 -21.62 10.47
C VAL A 46 -3.93 -20.62 11.48
N VAL A 47 -4.22 -19.40 11.01
CA VAL A 47 -4.82 -18.33 11.80
C VAL A 47 -6.35 -18.37 11.69
N ALA A 48 -6.88 -18.52 10.47
CA ALA A 48 -8.30 -18.54 10.24
C ALA A 48 -8.69 -19.35 8.99
N SER A 49 -9.93 -19.82 8.95
CA SER A 49 -10.60 -20.35 7.75
C SER A 49 -11.48 -19.26 7.16
N VAL A 50 -11.20 -18.85 5.94
CA VAL A 50 -11.73 -17.64 5.29
C VAL A 50 -12.70 -18.02 4.16
N ALA A 51 -13.78 -17.29 3.99
CA ALA A 51 -14.74 -17.48 2.90
C ALA A 51 -14.06 -17.26 1.54
N HIS A 52 -14.20 -18.22 0.63
CA HIS A 52 -13.70 -18.12 -0.74
C HIS A 52 -14.77 -17.52 -1.64
N CYS A 53 -14.90 -16.21 -1.61
CA CYS A 53 -15.84 -15.47 -2.45
C CYS A 53 -15.50 -15.59 -3.93
N LYS A 54 -16.55 -15.69 -4.76
CA LYS A 54 -16.49 -15.75 -6.22
C LYS A 54 -17.49 -14.75 -6.82
N SER A 55 -17.74 -14.84 -8.12
CA SER A 55 -18.63 -13.92 -8.84
C SER A 55 -20.00 -13.74 -8.17
N ALA A 56 -20.65 -14.82 -7.73
CA ALA A 56 -21.95 -14.73 -7.07
C ALA A 56 -21.93 -13.92 -5.75
N ASP A 57 -20.81 -13.96 -5.03
CA ASP A 57 -20.64 -13.17 -3.81
C ASP A 57 -20.37 -11.71 -4.14
N VAL A 58 -19.56 -11.45 -5.18
CA VAL A 58 -19.32 -10.11 -5.72
C VAL A 58 -20.62 -9.50 -6.22
N ASP A 59 -21.44 -10.26 -6.95
CA ASP A 59 -22.76 -9.80 -7.44
C ASP A 59 -23.65 -9.37 -6.27
N ARG A 60 -23.69 -10.15 -5.18
CA ARG A 60 -24.45 -9.79 -3.95
C ARG A 60 -23.93 -8.52 -3.30
N ALA A 61 -22.59 -8.38 -3.20
CA ALA A 61 -21.96 -7.23 -2.59
C ALA A 61 -22.19 -5.96 -3.42
N VAL A 62 -22.05 -6.07 -4.75
CA VAL A 62 -22.30 -4.95 -5.67
C VAL A 62 -23.78 -4.56 -5.67
N ALA A 63 -24.70 -5.53 -5.67
CA ALA A 63 -26.14 -5.25 -5.59
C ALA A 63 -26.50 -4.48 -4.29
N ALA A 64 -25.91 -4.84 -3.15
CA ALA A 64 -26.09 -4.13 -1.88
C ALA A 64 -25.52 -2.71 -1.98
N ALA A 65 -24.28 -2.56 -2.49
CA ALA A 65 -23.62 -1.27 -2.65
C ALA A 65 -24.39 -0.33 -3.61
N ARG A 66 -24.88 -0.88 -4.73
CA ARG A 66 -25.65 -0.13 -5.74
C ARG A 66 -27.00 0.34 -5.17
N ARG A 67 -27.71 -0.54 -4.50
CA ARG A 67 -28.98 -0.22 -3.85
C ARG A 67 -28.85 0.98 -2.90
N VAL A 68 -27.89 0.91 -1.98
CA VAL A 68 -27.65 1.96 -0.98
C VAL A 68 -27.22 3.28 -1.62
N PHE A 69 -26.42 3.21 -2.68
CA PHE A 69 -25.99 4.38 -3.45
C PHE A 69 -27.19 5.05 -4.14
N ASP A 70 -28.02 4.28 -4.86
CA ASP A 70 -29.16 4.81 -5.65
C ASP A 70 -30.28 5.33 -4.73
N GLU A 71 -30.53 4.68 -3.59
CA GLU A 71 -31.44 5.17 -2.56
C GLU A 71 -30.95 6.46 -1.91
N GLY A 72 -29.67 6.78 -2.01
CA GLY A 72 -29.06 8.00 -1.47
C GLY A 72 -28.82 7.96 0.03
N ILE A 73 -28.84 6.80 0.65
CA ILE A 73 -28.66 6.65 2.10
C ILE A 73 -27.29 7.24 2.53
N TRP A 74 -26.25 7.04 1.73
CA TRP A 74 -24.93 7.58 1.98
C TRP A 74 -24.54 8.65 0.95
N SER A 75 -24.81 8.44 -0.33
CA SER A 75 -24.41 9.31 -1.42
C SER A 75 -25.05 10.71 -1.35
N ARG A 76 -26.25 10.81 -0.77
CA ARG A 76 -26.95 12.07 -0.53
C ARG A 76 -27.06 12.48 0.94
N ALA A 77 -26.35 11.76 1.84
CA ALA A 77 -26.25 12.17 3.23
C ALA A 77 -25.48 13.50 3.36
N GLU A 78 -25.85 14.29 4.36
CA GLU A 78 -25.14 15.54 4.65
C GLU A 78 -23.64 15.29 4.86
N PRO A 79 -22.75 16.15 4.36
CA PRO A 79 -21.31 15.98 4.53
C PRO A 79 -20.89 15.87 6.00
N GLU A 80 -21.51 16.63 6.89
CA GLU A 80 -21.29 16.57 8.33
C GLU A 80 -21.59 15.20 8.92
N HIS A 81 -22.65 14.54 8.44
CA HIS A 81 -22.98 13.18 8.88
C HIS A 81 -21.89 12.18 8.48
N ARG A 82 -21.42 12.23 7.23
CA ARG A 82 -20.31 11.38 6.77
C ARG A 82 -19.03 11.62 7.56
N LYS A 83 -18.73 12.92 7.81
CA LYS A 83 -17.60 13.33 8.65
C LYS A 83 -17.66 12.71 10.04
N ASP A 84 -18.81 12.85 10.73
CA ASP A 84 -18.99 12.35 12.09
C ASP A 84 -18.80 10.82 12.17
N VAL A 85 -19.33 10.09 11.20
CA VAL A 85 -19.17 8.63 11.11
C VAL A 85 -17.72 8.25 10.89
N LEU A 86 -17.01 8.90 9.96
CA LEU A 86 -15.59 8.61 9.69
C LEU A 86 -14.69 8.96 10.90
N LEU A 87 -15.00 10.03 11.66
CA LEU A 87 -14.30 10.34 12.91
C LEU A 87 -14.52 9.26 13.97
N LYS A 88 -15.74 8.66 14.04
CA LYS A 88 -16.00 7.53 14.93
C LYS A 88 -15.22 6.28 14.50
N VAL A 89 -15.09 6.02 13.19
CA VAL A 89 -14.23 4.93 12.69
C VAL A 89 -12.80 5.15 13.18
N ALA A 90 -12.24 6.36 13.02
CA ALA A 90 -10.90 6.68 13.51
C ALA A 90 -10.75 6.45 15.03
N ALA A 91 -11.78 6.78 15.81
CA ALA A 91 -11.80 6.58 17.26
C ALA A 91 -11.80 5.07 17.60
N LEU A 92 -12.68 4.29 16.97
CA LEU A 92 -12.77 2.84 17.18
C LEU A 92 -11.47 2.11 16.79
N VAL A 93 -10.82 2.50 15.70
CA VAL A 93 -9.50 1.94 15.35
C VAL A 93 -8.48 2.23 16.47
N ARG A 94 -8.47 3.46 17.02
CA ARG A 94 -7.58 3.79 18.17
C ARG A 94 -7.88 2.97 19.42
N GLU A 95 -9.14 2.65 19.68
CA GLU A 95 -9.55 1.80 20.84
C GLU A 95 -9.09 0.35 20.67
N HIS A 96 -8.93 -0.13 19.42
CA HIS A 96 -8.59 -1.50 19.08
C HIS A 96 -7.16 -1.68 18.53
N ILE A 97 -6.24 -0.74 18.79
CA ILE A 97 -4.87 -0.75 18.22
C ILE A 97 -4.15 -2.08 18.48
N ASP A 98 -4.09 -2.54 19.73
CA ASP A 98 -3.32 -3.74 20.08
C ASP A 98 -3.93 -5.00 19.45
N GLU A 99 -5.27 -5.10 19.41
CA GLU A 99 -5.99 -6.18 18.74
C GLU A 99 -5.66 -6.23 17.24
N LEU A 100 -5.81 -5.08 16.57
CA LEU A 100 -5.60 -4.97 15.13
C LEU A 100 -4.13 -5.17 14.75
N ALA A 101 -3.19 -4.64 15.54
CA ALA A 101 -1.76 -4.80 15.31
C ALA A 101 -1.31 -6.26 15.46
N VAL A 102 -1.78 -6.96 16.48
CA VAL A 102 -1.51 -8.40 16.63
C VAL A 102 -2.12 -9.19 15.48
N LEU A 103 -3.37 -8.90 15.10
CA LEU A 103 -4.04 -9.57 14.00
C LEU A 103 -3.29 -9.35 12.68
N GLU A 104 -2.83 -8.13 12.39
CA GLU A 104 -2.05 -7.83 11.19
C GLU A 104 -0.68 -8.51 11.21
N SER A 105 0.02 -8.52 12.35
CA SER A 105 1.29 -9.21 12.50
C SER A 105 1.17 -10.73 12.28
N LEU A 106 0.10 -11.36 12.78
CA LEU A 106 -0.18 -12.78 12.57
C LEU A 106 -0.48 -13.11 11.10
N ASP A 107 -1.16 -12.20 10.39
CA ASP A 107 -1.60 -12.41 9.01
C ASP A 107 -0.47 -12.11 8.00
N THR A 108 0.41 -11.14 8.31
CA THR A 108 1.46 -10.66 7.41
C THR A 108 2.86 -11.18 7.69
N GLY A 109 3.15 -11.53 8.94
CA GLY A 109 4.52 -11.76 9.43
C GLY A 109 5.33 -10.47 9.68
N LYS A 110 4.68 -9.29 9.61
CA LYS A 110 5.27 -7.98 9.92
C LYS A 110 5.50 -7.85 11.44
N THR A 111 6.52 -7.08 11.82
CA THR A 111 6.82 -6.86 13.25
C THR A 111 5.68 -6.14 13.95
N ILE A 112 5.42 -6.50 15.20
CA ILE A 112 4.40 -5.84 16.01
C ILE A 112 4.67 -4.35 16.16
N THR A 113 5.94 -3.94 16.18
CA THR A 113 6.34 -2.53 16.27
C THR A 113 5.90 -1.73 15.05
N ASP A 114 6.10 -2.27 13.83
CA ASP A 114 5.63 -1.66 12.60
C ASP A 114 4.09 -1.62 12.55
N CYS A 115 3.42 -2.74 12.88
CA CYS A 115 1.96 -2.79 12.92
C CYS A 115 1.36 -1.77 13.90
N LEU A 116 1.93 -1.60 15.09
CA LEU A 116 1.48 -0.61 16.06
C LEU A 116 1.64 0.82 15.56
N GLN A 117 2.74 1.12 14.86
CA GLN A 117 2.97 2.45 14.28
C GLN A 117 1.94 2.74 13.18
N GLU A 118 1.78 1.83 12.23
CA GLU A 118 0.87 1.97 11.11
C GLU A 118 -0.59 2.06 11.57
N ILE A 119 -1.04 1.14 12.40
CA ILE A 119 -2.44 1.06 12.85
C ILE A 119 -2.76 2.13 13.89
N GLY A 120 -1.82 2.44 14.77
CA GLY A 120 -2.04 3.43 15.84
C GLY A 120 -2.01 4.88 15.34
N LYS A 121 -1.20 5.16 14.32
CA LYS A 121 -0.99 6.51 13.81
C LYS A 121 -1.65 6.72 12.45
N ASP A 122 -1.31 5.87 11.47
CA ASP A 122 -1.62 6.17 10.08
C ASP A 122 -3.08 5.84 9.74
N VAL A 123 -3.59 4.66 10.09
CA VAL A 123 -4.97 4.26 9.77
C VAL A 123 -6.01 5.25 10.35
N PRO A 124 -5.98 5.64 11.64
CA PRO A 124 -6.90 6.65 12.15
C PRO A 124 -6.72 8.02 11.51
N ALA A 125 -5.48 8.39 11.15
CA ALA A 125 -5.21 9.67 10.50
C ALA A 125 -5.85 9.76 9.11
N PHE A 126 -5.89 8.65 8.34
CA PHE A 126 -6.58 8.60 7.04
C PHE A 126 -8.08 8.84 7.19
N PHE A 127 -8.74 8.13 8.08
CA PHE A 127 -10.17 8.36 8.33
C PHE A 127 -10.45 9.77 8.83
N GLN A 128 -9.63 10.31 9.71
CA GLN A 128 -9.76 11.68 10.20
C GLN A 128 -9.55 12.71 9.09
N TRP A 129 -8.48 12.59 8.28
CA TRP A 129 -8.16 13.51 7.19
C TRP A 129 -9.30 13.60 6.18
N TYR A 130 -9.80 12.45 5.71
CA TYR A 130 -10.89 12.44 4.75
C TYR A 130 -12.24 12.83 5.37
N ALA A 131 -12.46 12.57 6.65
CA ALA A 131 -13.60 13.12 7.38
C ALA A 131 -13.57 14.66 7.36
N GLU A 132 -12.41 15.25 7.62
CA GLU A 132 -12.24 16.71 7.60
C GLU A 132 -12.37 17.31 6.20
N LEU A 133 -12.18 16.53 5.14
CA LEU A 133 -12.33 16.94 3.74
C LEU A 133 -13.75 16.73 3.18
N ALA A 134 -14.61 15.98 3.85
CA ALA A 134 -15.93 15.61 3.34
C ALA A 134 -16.81 16.83 3.00
N ASP A 135 -16.66 17.92 3.75
CA ASP A 135 -17.39 19.19 3.58
C ASP A 135 -16.59 20.27 2.81
N LYS A 136 -15.45 19.89 2.17
CA LYS A 136 -14.54 20.83 1.50
C LYS A 136 -14.36 20.58 0.01
N THR A 137 -15.16 19.69 -0.55
CA THR A 137 -15.16 19.40 -1.99
C THR A 137 -16.06 20.38 -2.73
N PHE A 138 -15.50 21.55 -3.09
CA PHE A 138 -16.26 22.62 -3.71
C PHE A 138 -16.42 22.45 -5.23
N GLY A 139 -17.60 22.90 -5.74
CA GLY A 139 -17.82 23.15 -7.15
C GLY A 139 -17.26 24.50 -7.60
N LYS A 140 -17.49 24.85 -8.87
CA LYS A 140 -17.04 26.10 -9.49
C LYS A 140 -18.19 26.72 -10.28
N ILE A 141 -18.13 28.04 -10.51
CA ILE A 141 -18.97 28.77 -11.46
C ILE A 141 -18.06 29.13 -12.64
N ALA A 142 -18.43 28.67 -13.84
CA ALA A 142 -17.69 29.00 -15.06
C ALA A 142 -18.02 30.42 -15.53
N PRO A 143 -17.05 31.17 -16.10
CA PRO A 143 -17.32 32.48 -16.68
C PRO A 143 -18.14 32.31 -17.95
N THR A 144 -19.39 32.83 -17.94
CA THR A 144 -20.32 32.84 -19.07
C THR A 144 -20.78 34.25 -19.36
N GLY A 145 -21.35 34.46 -20.54
CA GLY A 145 -22.02 35.74 -20.83
C GLY A 145 -23.30 35.92 -20.02
N PRO A 146 -23.94 37.11 -20.10
CA PRO A 146 -25.10 37.47 -19.25
C PRO A 146 -26.36 36.61 -19.53
N SER A 147 -26.37 35.82 -20.61
CA SER A 147 -27.49 34.94 -20.99
C SER A 147 -27.37 33.50 -20.43
N ALA A 148 -26.37 33.21 -19.59
CA ALA A 148 -26.21 31.88 -19.05
C ALA A 148 -25.51 31.88 -17.69
N LEU A 149 -25.85 30.90 -16.85
CA LEU A 149 -25.12 30.52 -15.64
C LEU A 149 -24.69 29.07 -15.75
N ALA A 150 -23.39 28.80 -15.65
CA ALA A 150 -22.85 27.45 -15.70
C ALA A 150 -22.23 27.06 -14.35
N LEU A 151 -22.81 26.04 -13.71
CA LEU A 151 -22.29 25.46 -12.49
C LEU A 151 -21.46 24.21 -12.85
N ILE A 152 -20.29 24.06 -12.24
CA ILE A 152 -19.45 22.86 -12.31
C ILE A 152 -19.51 22.21 -10.95
N ILE A 153 -20.17 21.06 -10.85
CA ILE A 153 -20.37 20.35 -9.59
C ILE A 153 -19.57 19.04 -9.57
N LYS A 154 -19.26 18.57 -8.37
CA LYS A 154 -18.66 17.28 -8.09
C LYS A 154 -19.72 16.36 -7.50
N GLU A 155 -19.83 15.15 -8.05
CA GLU A 155 -20.75 14.12 -7.56
C GLU A 155 -19.97 12.83 -7.30
N PRO A 156 -20.36 11.98 -6.30
CA PRO A 156 -19.73 10.68 -6.11
C PRO A 156 -19.84 9.82 -7.37
N ALA A 157 -18.77 9.08 -7.69
CA ALA A 157 -18.68 8.28 -8.92
C ALA A 157 -19.71 7.14 -8.95
N GLY A 158 -20.08 6.59 -7.80
CA GLY A 158 -21.02 5.47 -7.72
C GLY A 158 -20.54 4.37 -6.77
N VAL A 159 -20.50 3.14 -7.26
CA VAL A 159 -19.94 1.98 -6.56
C VAL A 159 -18.47 1.84 -6.91
N ALA A 160 -17.59 1.91 -5.91
CA ALA A 160 -16.17 1.68 -6.05
C ALA A 160 -15.82 0.20 -5.80
N GLY A 161 -14.93 -0.37 -6.58
CA GLY A 161 -14.20 -1.59 -6.27
C GLY A 161 -12.82 -1.25 -5.69
N ALA A 162 -12.36 -1.97 -4.69
CA ALA A 162 -11.01 -1.84 -4.16
C ALA A 162 -10.33 -3.19 -4.06
N ILE A 163 -9.10 -3.28 -4.60
CA ILE A 163 -8.25 -4.47 -4.51
C ILE A 163 -7.04 -4.10 -3.67
N LEU A 164 -6.86 -4.82 -2.56
CA LEU A 164 -5.82 -4.52 -1.59
C LEU A 164 -4.63 -5.48 -1.74
N PRO A 165 -3.41 -4.99 -1.52
CA PRO A 165 -2.20 -5.81 -1.44
C PRO A 165 -2.08 -6.44 -0.04
N TRP A 166 -1.12 -7.36 0.10
CA TRP A 166 -0.87 -8.08 1.33
C TRP A 166 0.17 -7.43 2.26
N ASN A 167 0.97 -6.48 1.78
CA ASN A 167 2.11 -5.93 2.53
C ASN A 167 1.74 -4.85 3.56
N PHE A 168 0.67 -4.10 3.34
CA PHE A 168 0.11 -3.09 4.27
C PHE A 168 -1.42 -3.19 4.30
N PRO A 169 -2.01 -4.30 4.77
CA PRO A 169 -3.43 -4.60 4.57
C PRO A 169 -4.37 -3.51 5.07
N LEU A 170 -4.24 -3.12 6.35
CA LEU A 170 -5.17 -2.19 6.97
C LEU A 170 -4.92 -0.74 6.54
N VAL A 171 -3.66 -0.36 6.33
CA VAL A 171 -3.30 0.97 5.79
C VAL A 171 -3.88 1.13 4.39
N MET A 172 -3.69 0.14 3.51
CA MET A 172 -4.22 0.19 2.14
C MET A 172 -5.75 0.12 2.10
N ALA A 173 -6.38 -0.57 3.04
CA ALA A 173 -7.83 -0.50 3.21
C ALA A 173 -8.28 0.93 3.53
N ALA A 174 -7.62 1.60 4.49
CA ALA A 174 -7.94 2.98 4.84
C ALA A 174 -7.71 3.96 3.68
N TRP A 175 -6.62 3.79 2.92
CA TRP A 175 -6.31 4.64 1.75
C TRP A 175 -7.43 4.64 0.70
N LYS A 176 -8.11 3.51 0.52
CA LYS A 176 -9.14 3.36 -0.50
C LYS A 176 -10.54 3.60 0.03
N ILE A 177 -10.82 3.13 1.25
CA ILE A 177 -12.17 3.24 1.85
C ILE A 177 -12.45 4.67 2.32
N ALA A 178 -11.50 5.32 3.02
CA ALA A 178 -11.77 6.61 3.63
C ALA A 178 -12.11 7.71 2.60
N PRO A 179 -11.35 7.92 1.49
CA PRO A 179 -11.72 8.91 0.48
C PRO A 179 -13.01 8.56 -0.26
N ALA A 180 -13.24 7.27 -0.58
CA ALA A 180 -14.48 6.83 -1.23
C ALA A 180 -15.72 7.17 -0.39
N LEU A 181 -15.68 6.86 0.91
CA LEU A 181 -16.77 7.16 1.84
C LEU A 181 -16.94 8.67 2.07
N ALA A 182 -15.85 9.42 2.16
CA ALA A 182 -15.91 10.87 2.38
C ALA A 182 -16.70 11.61 1.29
N VAL A 183 -16.56 11.19 0.04
CA VAL A 183 -17.29 11.79 -1.09
C VAL A 183 -18.67 11.19 -1.31
N GLY A 184 -19.02 10.07 -0.65
CA GLY A 184 -20.35 9.46 -0.72
C GLY A 184 -20.47 8.24 -1.64
N CYS A 185 -19.37 7.62 -2.07
CA CYS A 185 -19.41 6.34 -2.77
C CYS A 185 -19.77 5.20 -1.82
N SER A 186 -20.35 4.12 -2.36
CA SER A 186 -20.35 2.79 -1.75
C SER A 186 -19.15 2.00 -2.27
N ILE A 187 -18.68 0.99 -1.52
CA ILE A 187 -17.43 0.30 -1.88
C ILE A 187 -17.53 -1.21 -1.65
N VAL A 188 -16.96 -1.97 -2.61
CA VAL A 188 -16.74 -3.42 -2.50
C VAL A 188 -15.23 -3.68 -2.49
N VAL A 189 -14.74 -4.25 -1.41
CA VAL A 189 -13.31 -4.43 -1.14
C VAL A 189 -12.93 -5.91 -1.20
N LYS A 190 -11.92 -6.24 -2.00
CA LYS A 190 -11.26 -7.54 -1.96
C LYS A 190 -9.89 -7.39 -1.28
N PRO A 191 -9.72 -7.85 -0.04
CA PRO A 191 -8.38 -7.94 0.56
C PRO A 191 -7.55 -9.02 -0.16
N ALA A 192 -6.22 -8.95 -0.01
CA ALA A 192 -5.36 -10.05 -0.47
C ALA A 192 -5.75 -11.34 0.26
N GLU A 193 -5.67 -12.47 -0.45
CA GLU A 193 -6.01 -13.78 0.12
C GLU A 193 -5.08 -14.17 1.27
N GLN A 194 -3.86 -13.67 1.27
CA GLN A 194 -2.89 -13.89 2.34
C GLN A 194 -3.23 -13.13 3.62
N THR A 195 -3.89 -11.95 3.51
CA THR A 195 -4.03 -11.00 4.63
C THR A 195 -5.43 -10.37 4.69
N PRO A 196 -6.50 -11.17 4.80
CA PRO A 196 -7.86 -10.65 4.75
C PRO A 196 -8.40 -10.15 6.10
N LEU A 197 -7.78 -10.55 7.22
CA LEU A 197 -8.44 -10.54 8.52
C LEU A 197 -8.67 -9.13 9.08
N THR A 198 -7.69 -8.23 8.92
CA THR A 198 -7.83 -6.85 9.42
C THR A 198 -8.85 -6.04 8.61
N ALA A 199 -9.00 -6.29 7.30
CA ALA A 199 -10.04 -5.66 6.50
C ALA A 199 -11.45 -6.12 6.90
N ILE A 200 -11.62 -7.42 7.23
CA ILE A 200 -12.89 -7.98 7.73
C ILE A 200 -13.23 -7.35 9.09
N ARG A 201 -12.25 -7.22 9.99
CA ARG A 201 -12.45 -6.60 11.30
C ARG A 201 -12.76 -5.11 11.19
N LEU A 202 -12.11 -4.39 10.28
CA LEU A 202 -12.40 -2.98 10.01
C LEU A 202 -13.86 -2.77 9.58
N ALA A 203 -14.44 -3.67 8.76
CA ALA A 203 -15.84 -3.56 8.35
C ALA A 203 -16.79 -3.63 9.54
N GLU A 204 -16.50 -4.46 10.53
CA GLU A 204 -17.26 -4.52 11.77
C GLU A 204 -17.17 -3.21 12.56
N LEU A 205 -15.96 -2.67 12.72
CA LEU A 205 -15.76 -1.37 13.38
C LEU A 205 -16.47 -0.23 12.64
N MET A 206 -16.50 -0.26 11.30
CA MET A 206 -17.23 0.72 10.50
C MET A 206 -18.74 0.62 10.70
N ARG A 207 -19.31 -0.59 10.77
CA ARG A 207 -20.71 -0.79 11.13
C ARG A 207 -21.02 -0.20 12.51
N ASP A 208 -20.17 -0.50 13.49
CA ASP A 208 -20.33 -0.03 14.87
C ASP A 208 -20.17 1.51 14.99
N ALA A 209 -19.39 2.13 14.08
CA ALA A 209 -19.31 3.58 13.92
C ALA A 209 -20.58 4.22 13.31
N GLY A 210 -21.44 3.42 12.69
CA GLY A 210 -22.66 3.87 12.03
C GLY A 210 -22.60 4.00 10.52
N VAL A 211 -21.63 3.36 9.85
CA VAL A 211 -21.66 3.20 8.39
C VAL A 211 -22.87 2.34 8.03
N PRO A 212 -23.79 2.82 7.16
CA PRO A 212 -25.00 2.07 6.83
C PRO A 212 -24.73 0.73 6.14
N ASP A 213 -25.60 -0.25 6.37
CA ASP A 213 -25.54 -1.56 5.74
C ASP A 213 -25.49 -1.43 4.21
N GLY A 214 -24.57 -2.17 3.57
CA GLY A 214 -24.36 -2.13 2.13
C GLY A 214 -23.38 -1.06 1.61
N VAL A 215 -23.07 0.00 2.38
CA VAL A 215 -22.10 1.02 1.97
C VAL A 215 -20.68 0.44 1.83
N VAL A 216 -20.29 -0.44 2.76
CA VAL A 216 -19.01 -1.15 2.73
C VAL A 216 -19.26 -2.64 2.71
N ASN A 217 -18.62 -3.33 1.75
CA ASN A 217 -18.72 -4.78 1.60
C ASN A 217 -17.31 -5.35 1.44
N ILE A 218 -16.99 -6.42 2.18
CA ILE A 218 -15.70 -7.11 2.11
C ILE A 218 -15.93 -8.50 1.55
N VAL A 219 -15.27 -8.81 0.43
CA VAL A 219 -15.40 -10.09 -0.29
C VAL A 219 -14.02 -10.77 -0.39
N PRO A 220 -13.57 -11.49 0.66
CA PRO A 220 -12.31 -12.22 0.61
C PRO A 220 -12.38 -13.32 -0.45
N GLY A 221 -11.27 -13.58 -1.16
CA GLY A 221 -11.21 -14.56 -2.24
C GLY A 221 -9.93 -14.35 -3.07
N TYR A 222 -9.68 -15.25 -4.01
CA TYR A 222 -8.50 -15.17 -4.86
C TYR A 222 -8.63 -14.09 -5.95
N GLY A 223 -7.47 -13.68 -6.49
CA GLY A 223 -7.39 -12.67 -7.52
C GLY A 223 -8.11 -13.06 -8.83
N ASP A 224 -8.02 -14.32 -9.23
CA ASP A 224 -8.64 -14.89 -10.43
C ASP A 224 -10.15 -15.21 -10.27
N THR A 225 -10.69 -15.14 -9.06
CA THR A 225 -12.12 -15.31 -8.78
C THR A 225 -12.78 -13.99 -8.39
N ALA A 226 -12.72 -13.59 -7.12
CA ALA A 226 -13.33 -12.36 -6.64
C ALA A 226 -12.71 -11.10 -7.26
N GLY A 227 -11.37 -11.08 -7.46
CA GLY A 227 -10.67 -9.94 -8.07
C GLY A 227 -11.09 -9.73 -9.52
N GLN A 228 -11.11 -10.79 -10.33
CA GLN A 228 -11.57 -10.73 -11.72
C GLN A 228 -13.05 -10.33 -11.80
N ALA A 229 -13.89 -10.89 -10.93
CA ALA A 229 -15.32 -10.55 -10.89
C ALA A 229 -15.54 -9.06 -10.62
N ILE A 230 -14.81 -8.44 -9.67
CA ILE A 230 -14.86 -6.99 -9.44
C ILE A 230 -14.40 -6.21 -10.69
N GLY A 231 -13.30 -6.64 -11.31
CA GLY A 231 -12.76 -5.99 -12.51
C GLY A 231 -13.74 -5.97 -13.69
N LEU A 232 -14.48 -7.06 -13.90
CA LEU A 232 -15.42 -7.24 -15.02
C LEU A 232 -16.85 -6.79 -14.69
N HIS A 233 -17.21 -6.46 -13.44
CA HIS A 233 -18.57 -6.17 -13.04
C HIS A 233 -19.10 -4.87 -13.63
N ASN A 234 -20.22 -4.90 -14.36
CA ASN A 234 -20.78 -3.73 -15.07
C ASN A 234 -21.38 -2.65 -14.14
N ASP A 235 -21.75 -3.00 -12.92
CA ASP A 235 -22.33 -2.06 -11.94
C ASP A 235 -21.28 -1.53 -10.94
N ILE A 236 -20.00 -1.71 -11.22
CA ILE A 236 -18.88 -1.01 -10.55
C ILE A 236 -18.44 0.13 -11.46
N ASP A 237 -18.38 1.36 -10.93
CA ASP A 237 -18.11 2.57 -11.71
C ASP A 237 -16.63 2.91 -11.76
N ILE A 238 -15.87 2.51 -10.75
CA ILE A 238 -14.42 2.72 -10.63
C ILE A 238 -13.78 1.58 -9.85
N VAL A 239 -12.54 1.24 -10.17
CA VAL A 239 -11.70 0.33 -9.37
C VAL A 239 -10.41 1.04 -8.96
N SER A 240 -10.09 1.00 -7.67
CA SER A 240 -8.79 1.36 -7.13
C SER A 240 -8.02 0.09 -6.79
N PHE A 241 -6.89 -0.10 -7.44
CA PHE A 241 -6.04 -1.29 -7.36
C PHE A 241 -4.67 -0.94 -6.77
N THR A 242 -4.18 -1.77 -5.85
CA THR A 242 -2.77 -1.78 -5.45
C THR A 242 -2.23 -3.20 -5.50
N GLY A 243 -1.10 -3.40 -6.20
CA GLY A 243 -0.47 -4.71 -6.36
C GLY A 243 0.58 -4.74 -7.46
N SER A 244 0.82 -5.93 -8.06
CA SER A 244 1.83 -6.08 -9.10
C SER A 244 1.45 -5.39 -10.41
N THR A 245 2.46 -4.96 -11.18
CA THR A 245 2.28 -4.37 -12.52
C THR A 245 1.57 -5.33 -13.48
N GLU A 246 1.81 -6.64 -13.36
CA GLU A 246 1.16 -7.66 -14.18
C GLU A 246 -0.37 -7.66 -13.94
N VAL A 247 -0.79 -7.71 -12.68
CA VAL A 247 -2.21 -7.69 -12.32
C VAL A 247 -2.85 -6.34 -12.64
N GLY A 248 -2.14 -5.22 -12.47
CA GLY A 248 -2.60 -3.90 -12.87
C GLY A 248 -2.96 -3.83 -14.36
N ARG A 249 -2.14 -4.45 -15.24
CA ARG A 249 -2.46 -4.59 -16.67
C ARG A 249 -3.72 -5.43 -16.91
N MET A 250 -4.01 -6.44 -16.07
CA MET A 250 -5.25 -7.22 -16.18
C MET A 250 -6.46 -6.34 -15.86
N PHE A 251 -6.41 -5.48 -14.82
CA PHE A 251 -7.50 -4.56 -14.51
C PHE A 251 -7.77 -3.57 -15.63
N MET A 252 -6.74 -3.08 -16.33
CA MET A 252 -6.93 -2.24 -17.54
C MET A 252 -7.67 -3.01 -18.64
N ARG A 253 -7.38 -4.29 -18.85
CA ARG A 253 -8.12 -5.15 -19.80
C ARG A 253 -9.56 -5.38 -19.33
N TYR A 254 -9.79 -5.70 -18.06
CA TYR A 254 -11.13 -5.88 -17.50
C TYR A 254 -12.01 -4.64 -17.66
N SER A 255 -11.45 -3.44 -17.53
CA SER A 255 -12.17 -2.20 -17.84
C SER A 255 -12.60 -2.14 -19.30
N GLY A 256 -11.68 -2.44 -20.24
CA GLY A 256 -11.97 -2.46 -21.68
C GLY A 256 -12.98 -3.54 -22.08
N ASP A 257 -12.95 -4.68 -21.40
CA ASP A 257 -13.83 -5.85 -21.67
C ASP A 257 -15.20 -5.74 -20.97
N SER A 258 -15.45 -4.65 -20.21
CA SER A 258 -16.70 -4.45 -19.47
C SER A 258 -17.33 -3.08 -19.78
N ASN A 259 -17.52 -2.23 -18.80
CA ASN A 259 -18.25 -0.96 -18.89
C ASN A 259 -17.34 0.29 -19.03
N LEU A 260 -16.04 0.12 -19.31
CA LEU A 260 -15.04 1.21 -19.42
C LEU A 260 -14.88 2.00 -18.11
N LYS A 261 -15.05 1.34 -16.95
CA LYS A 261 -14.87 1.96 -15.61
C LYS A 261 -13.49 2.56 -15.45
N GLY A 262 -13.38 3.63 -14.66
CA GLY A 262 -12.10 4.20 -14.27
C GLY A 262 -11.24 3.21 -13.50
N ILE A 263 -9.93 3.16 -13.75
CA ILE A 263 -8.97 2.32 -13.03
C ILE A 263 -7.88 3.18 -12.43
N GLY A 264 -7.88 3.29 -11.10
CA GLY A 264 -6.75 3.81 -10.31
C GLY A 264 -5.76 2.69 -10.06
N LEU A 265 -4.47 2.92 -10.38
CA LEU A 265 -3.42 1.92 -10.25
C LEU A 265 -2.27 2.44 -9.39
N GLU A 266 -1.94 1.68 -8.35
CA GLU A 266 -0.72 1.78 -7.57
C GLU A 266 0.03 0.46 -7.66
N MET A 267 1.26 0.49 -8.20
CA MET A 267 2.02 -0.71 -8.52
C MET A 267 3.46 -0.58 -8.03
N GLY A 268 4.24 -1.63 -8.26
CA GLY A 268 5.58 -1.76 -7.78
C GLY A 268 6.57 -0.69 -8.27
N GLY A 269 7.77 -0.73 -7.72
CA GLY A 269 8.84 0.20 -8.01
C GLY A 269 10.22 -0.45 -8.06
N LYS A 270 11.19 0.32 -8.57
CA LYS A 270 12.62 0.02 -8.45
C LYS A 270 13.36 1.29 -8.03
N SER A 271 12.97 1.80 -6.88
CA SER A 271 13.32 3.13 -6.40
C SER A 271 14.81 3.26 -6.11
N PRO A 272 15.47 4.34 -6.56
CA PRO A 272 16.86 4.59 -6.26
C PRO A 272 17.04 5.37 -4.95
N PHE A 273 18.12 5.07 -4.23
CA PHE A 273 18.70 5.88 -3.16
C PHE A 273 20.02 6.45 -3.66
N ILE A 274 20.11 7.76 -3.83
CA ILE A 274 21.24 8.44 -4.47
C ILE A 274 22.04 9.23 -3.44
N VAL A 275 23.34 8.93 -3.29
CA VAL A 275 24.25 9.67 -2.41
C VAL A 275 25.30 10.35 -3.28
N LEU A 276 25.22 11.68 -3.37
CA LEU A 276 26.16 12.48 -4.15
C LEU A 276 27.48 12.70 -3.40
N ASP A 277 28.51 13.09 -4.11
CA ASP A 277 29.90 13.20 -3.65
C ASP A 277 30.14 14.22 -2.52
N ASP A 278 29.22 15.17 -2.33
CA ASP A 278 29.24 16.18 -1.27
C ASP A 278 28.43 15.78 -0.02
N ALA A 279 27.69 14.66 -0.07
CA ALA A 279 26.92 14.19 1.07
C ALA A 279 27.84 13.53 2.12
N PRO A 280 27.75 13.91 3.40
CA PRO A 280 28.49 13.20 4.45
C PRO A 280 27.83 11.85 4.74
N ILE A 281 28.62 10.82 4.95
CA ILE A 281 28.10 9.53 5.41
C ILE A 281 27.89 9.61 6.93
N THR A 282 26.72 10.08 7.36
CA THR A 282 26.32 10.18 8.78
C THR A 282 25.58 8.93 9.23
N ASP A 283 25.43 8.75 10.55
CA ASP A 283 24.60 7.66 11.09
C ASP A 283 23.16 7.78 10.63
N GLU A 284 22.62 8.99 10.53
CA GLU A 284 21.27 9.26 10.04
C GLU A 284 21.11 8.86 8.57
N LEU A 285 22.09 9.17 7.70
CA LEU A 285 22.07 8.73 6.30
C LEU A 285 22.06 7.20 6.21
N ILE A 286 22.89 6.52 6.99
CA ILE A 286 22.96 5.05 7.03
C ILE A 286 21.64 4.46 7.54
N GLU A 287 21.03 5.06 8.57
CA GLU A 287 19.72 4.65 9.06
C GLU A 287 18.64 4.78 7.97
N HIS A 288 18.57 5.92 7.29
CA HIS A 288 17.67 6.10 6.15
C HIS A 288 17.93 5.11 5.02
N ALA A 289 19.19 4.82 4.71
CA ALA A 289 19.56 3.85 3.68
C ALA A 289 19.12 2.44 4.05
N ALA A 290 19.31 2.04 5.32
CA ALA A 290 18.91 0.72 5.81
C ALA A 290 17.38 0.60 5.89
N MET A 291 16.71 1.57 6.51
CA MET A 291 15.26 1.52 6.70
C MET A 291 14.52 1.63 5.38
N SER A 292 14.95 2.47 4.44
CA SER A 292 14.32 2.56 3.11
C SER A 292 14.39 1.27 2.30
N ALA A 293 15.35 0.39 2.61
CA ALA A 293 15.54 -0.88 1.92
C ALA A 293 14.92 -2.07 2.67
N PHE A 294 14.97 -2.07 4.00
CA PHE A 294 14.68 -3.27 4.80
C PHE A 294 13.44 -3.16 5.69
N TRP A 295 12.81 -2.00 5.79
CA TRP A 295 11.52 -1.87 6.46
C TRP A 295 10.50 -2.86 5.87
N ASN A 296 9.69 -3.49 6.73
CA ASN A 296 8.79 -4.59 6.39
C ASN A 296 9.49 -5.73 5.63
N GLY A 297 10.77 -6.03 5.95
CA GLY A 297 11.55 -7.03 5.21
C GLY A 297 11.76 -6.70 3.73
N GLY A 298 11.73 -5.42 3.35
CA GLY A 298 11.80 -4.99 1.94
C GLY A 298 10.54 -5.28 1.12
N GLN A 299 9.47 -5.69 1.73
CA GLN A 299 8.15 -5.93 1.10
C GLN A 299 7.37 -4.62 0.98
N ASN A 300 8.01 -3.63 0.39
CA ASN A 300 7.49 -2.28 0.20
C ASN A 300 7.68 -1.81 -1.24
N CYS A 301 6.64 -1.27 -1.86
CA CYS A 301 6.66 -0.81 -3.25
C CYS A 301 7.60 0.39 -3.49
N SER A 302 7.83 1.25 -2.48
CA SER A 302 8.74 2.38 -2.53
C SER A 302 10.17 2.06 -2.08
N ALA A 303 10.47 0.81 -1.69
CA ALA A 303 11.77 0.41 -1.15
C ALA A 303 12.95 0.81 -2.05
N ASN A 304 13.96 1.47 -1.46
CA ASN A 304 15.13 1.98 -2.18
C ASN A 304 16.21 0.89 -2.32
N MET A 305 15.93 -0.12 -3.14
CA MET A 305 16.81 -1.29 -3.32
C MET A 305 18.00 -1.05 -4.25
N ARG A 306 18.03 0.06 -5.00
CA ARG A 306 19.17 0.49 -5.82
C ARG A 306 19.88 1.64 -5.14
N GLN A 307 21.00 1.39 -4.48
CA GLN A 307 21.76 2.45 -3.81
C GLN A 307 22.91 2.94 -4.71
N LEU A 308 22.70 4.11 -5.33
CA LEU A 308 23.62 4.76 -6.26
C LEU A 308 24.56 5.67 -5.45
N ILE A 309 25.74 5.19 -5.15
CA ILE A 309 26.67 5.84 -4.23
C ILE A 309 27.84 6.45 -5.02
N ALA A 310 28.13 7.74 -4.80
CA ALA A 310 29.30 8.37 -5.38
C ALA A 310 30.58 7.57 -5.11
N ALA A 311 31.35 7.29 -6.14
CA ALA A 311 32.48 6.36 -6.09
C ALA A 311 33.46 6.58 -4.92
N PRO A 312 33.82 7.84 -4.53
CA PRO A 312 34.69 8.06 -3.37
C PRO A 312 34.09 7.66 -2.02
N LEU A 313 32.77 7.52 -1.93
CA LEU A 313 32.03 7.24 -0.68
C LEU A 313 31.67 5.77 -0.52
N VAL A 314 31.84 4.94 -1.56
CA VAL A 314 31.37 3.55 -1.60
C VAL A 314 31.96 2.69 -0.48
N GLU A 315 33.26 2.82 -0.22
CA GLU A 315 33.95 2.01 0.80
C GLU A 315 33.40 2.32 2.20
N GLU A 316 33.38 3.58 2.59
CA GLU A 316 32.85 4.02 3.89
C GLU A 316 31.37 3.64 4.04
N PHE A 317 30.57 3.93 3.02
CA PHE A 317 29.15 3.61 3.01
C PHE A 317 28.92 2.10 3.18
N SER A 318 29.65 1.26 2.44
CA SER A 318 29.49 -0.20 2.48
C SER A 318 29.85 -0.79 3.84
N VAL A 319 30.91 -0.33 4.47
CA VAL A 319 31.27 -0.78 5.83
C VAL A 319 30.16 -0.44 6.80
N ARG A 320 29.72 0.82 6.82
CA ARG A 320 28.72 1.29 7.80
C ARG A 320 27.33 0.69 7.60
N ILE A 321 26.87 0.54 6.35
CA ILE A 321 25.56 -0.10 6.09
C ILE A 321 25.56 -1.58 6.48
N VAL A 322 26.68 -2.29 6.28
CA VAL A 322 26.82 -3.69 6.72
C VAL A 322 26.78 -3.80 8.24
N GLU A 323 27.47 -2.90 8.96
CA GLU A 323 27.44 -2.86 10.42
C GLU A 323 26.00 -2.62 10.93
N ARG A 324 25.29 -1.65 10.35
CA ARG A 324 23.89 -1.36 10.71
C ARG A 324 22.97 -2.54 10.45
N VAL A 325 23.10 -3.17 9.31
CA VAL A 325 22.23 -4.29 8.88
C VAL A 325 22.49 -5.55 9.72
N LYS A 326 23.74 -5.81 10.13
CA LYS A 326 24.05 -6.91 11.05
C LYS A 326 23.45 -6.73 12.46
N ALA A 327 23.08 -5.53 12.83
CA ALA A 327 22.44 -5.25 14.11
C ALA A 327 20.91 -5.56 14.08
N PHE A 328 20.31 -5.77 12.92
CA PHE A 328 18.91 -6.17 12.84
C PHE A 328 18.68 -7.56 13.43
N ARG A 329 17.68 -7.66 14.27
CA ARG A 329 17.20 -8.92 14.88
C ARG A 329 16.07 -9.49 14.02
N LEU A 330 16.29 -10.69 13.49
CA LEU A 330 15.25 -11.50 12.86
C LEU A 330 14.63 -12.41 13.92
N GLY A 331 13.32 -12.59 13.90
CA GLY A 331 12.67 -13.47 14.87
C GLY A 331 11.15 -13.37 14.88
N ASP A 332 10.57 -13.78 15.99
CA ASP A 332 9.12 -13.73 16.19
C ASP A 332 8.59 -12.32 15.99
N PRO A 333 7.65 -12.10 15.03
CA PRO A 333 7.07 -10.78 14.76
C PRO A 333 6.36 -10.16 15.99
N LEU A 334 5.86 -10.96 16.92
CA LEU A 334 5.22 -10.47 18.15
C LEU A 334 6.20 -10.03 19.22
N ASP A 335 7.51 -10.34 19.10
CA ASP A 335 8.52 -9.80 20.02
C ASP A 335 8.86 -8.35 19.64
N PRO A 336 8.60 -7.34 20.53
CA PRO A 336 8.92 -5.95 20.24
C PRO A 336 10.41 -5.66 19.99
N ALA A 337 11.28 -6.61 20.28
CA ALA A 337 12.71 -6.52 20.00
C ALA A 337 13.09 -7.07 18.62
N THR A 338 12.16 -7.61 17.85
CA THR A 338 12.37 -8.04 16.46
C THR A 338 12.31 -6.83 15.53
N ASP A 339 13.35 -6.68 14.68
CA ASP A 339 13.42 -5.62 13.69
C ASP A 339 12.92 -6.07 12.29
N ILE A 340 13.11 -7.35 11.96
CA ILE A 340 12.74 -7.92 10.66
C ILE A 340 11.90 -9.18 10.88
N GLY A 341 10.68 -9.15 10.35
CA GLY A 341 9.75 -10.28 10.34
C GLY A 341 9.99 -11.26 9.18
N SER A 342 8.98 -12.08 8.89
CA SER A 342 9.05 -13.10 7.83
C SER A 342 8.55 -12.57 6.48
N MET A 343 8.93 -13.25 5.39
CA MET A 343 8.28 -13.11 4.08
C MET A 343 6.86 -13.66 4.15
N ILE A 344 5.97 -13.12 3.32
CA ILE A 344 4.54 -13.44 3.37
C ILE A 344 4.22 -14.92 3.09
N THR A 345 4.93 -15.58 2.19
CA THR A 345 4.71 -16.99 1.82
C THR A 345 6.02 -17.70 1.51
N GLN A 346 5.98 -19.04 1.50
CA GLN A 346 7.12 -19.86 1.07
C GLN A 346 7.47 -19.61 -0.42
N ASP A 347 6.48 -19.43 -1.26
CA ASP A 347 6.72 -19.17 -2.70
C ASP A 347 7.40 -17.82 -2.89
N HIS A 348 7.00 -16.81 -2.11
CA HIS A 348 7.65 -15.50 -2.12
C HIS A 348 9.09 -15.57 -1.58
N LYS A 349 9.33 -16.30 -0.49
CA LYS A 349 10.70 -16.61 0.01
C LYS A 349 11.54 -17.24 -1.10
N THR A 350 11.02 -18.25 -1.79
CA THR A 350 11.71 -18.93 -2.87
C THR A 350 12.07 -17.96 -4.00
N MET A 351 11.13 -17.15 -4.44
CA MET A 351 11.35 -16.12 -5.46
C MET A 351 12.47 -15.14 -5.06
N VAL A 352 12.49 -14.66 -3.83
CA VAL A 352 13.54 -13.75 -3.34
C VAL A 352 14.90 -14.45 -3.30
N MET A 353 14.95 -15.72 -2.88
CA MET A 353 16.18 -16.53 -2.90
C MET A 353 16.71 -16.74 -4.32
N ASP A 354 15.84 -16.90 -5.32
CA ASP A 354 16.22 -16.98 -6.74
C ASP A 354 16.85 -15.66 -7.23
N TYR A 355 16.35 -14.50 -6.78
CA TYR A 355 17.01 -13.22 -7.05
C TYR A 355 18.38 -13.12 -6.37
N ILE A 356 18.53 -13.59 -5.15
CA ILE A 356 19.83 -13.62 -4.46
C ILE A 356 20.80 -14.50 -5.26
N GLN A 357 20.36 -15.64 -5.74
CA GLN A 357 21.18 -16.52 -6.57
C GLN A 357 21.54 -15.88 -7.92
N SER A 358 20.59 -15.22 -8.59
CA SER A 358 20.87 -14.52 -9.85
C SER A 358 21.92 -13.41 -9.67
N GLY A 359 21.90 -12.68 -8.56
CA GLY A 359 22.92 -11.68 -8.25
C GLY A 359 24.32 -12.28 -8.16
N ARG A 360 24.46 -13.45 -7.54
CA ARG A 360 25.74 -14.21 -7.48
C ARG A 360 26.19 -14.69 -8.86
N ASP A 361 25.27 -15.26 -9.62
CA ASP A 361 25.55 -15.84 -10.94
C ASP A 361 25.94 -14.76 -11.96
N GLU A 362 25.39 -13.57 -11.84
CA GLU A 362 25.72 -12.39 -12.66
C GLU A 362 26.99 -11.67 -12.20
N GLY A 363 27.64 -12.12 -11.11
CA GLY A 363 28.93 -11.63 -10.65
C GLY A 363 28.87 -10.48 -9.63
N ALA A 364 27.69 -10.16 -9.07
CA ALA A 364 27.62 -9.26 -7.94
C ALA A 364 28.20 -9.93 -6.68
N GLN A 365 28.91 -9.17 -5.87
CA GLN A 365 29.52 -9.65 -4.65
C GLN A 365 28.56 -9.49 -3.46
N MET A 366 28.04 -10.59 -2.94
CA MET A 366 27.27 -10.58 -1.69
C MET A 366 28.21 -10.34 -0.51
N ILE A 367 27.95 -9.28 0.28
CA ILE A 367 28.79 -8.86 1.42
C ILE A 367 28.15 -9.15 2.78
N VAL A 368 26.85 -9.37 2.82
CA VAL A 368 26.08 -9.81 4.01
C VAL A 368 24.76 -10.43 3.56
N GLY A 369 24.18 -11.29 4.37
CA GLY A 369 22.82 -11.83 4.21
C GLY A 369 22.76 -13.21 3.59
N GLY A 370 21.64 -13.53 2.94
CA GLY A 370 21.31 -14.85 2.40
C GLY A 370 20.27 -15.59 3.22
N ASP A 371 20.21 -16.89 3.07
CA ASP A 371 19.31 -17.77 3.81
C ASP A 371 19.67 -17.82 5.31
N VAL A 372 18.69 -18.11 6.13
CA VAL A 372 18.84 -18.24 7.59
C VAL A 372 18.21 -19.55 8.06
N ASP A 373 18.82 -20.16 9.07
CA ASP A 373 18.31 -21.37 9.72
C ASP A 373 17.31 -20.98 10.84
N LEU A 374 16.15 -20.46 10.40
CA LEU A 374 15.01 -20.15 11.27
C LEU A 374 13.75 -20.83 10.71
N PRO A 375 12.87 -21.37 11.58
CA PRO A 375 11.58 -21.87 11.14
C PRO A 375 10.74 -20.71 10.54
N GLY A 376 9.93 -21.00 9.51
CA GLY A 376 9.13 -19.99 8.81
C GLY A 376 9.85 -19.39 7.59
N HIS A 377 9.29 -18.30 7.08
CA HIS A 377 9.70 -17.76 5.79
C HIS A 377 10.72 -16.60 5.94
N PHE A 378 11.77 -16.78 6.74
CA PHE A 378 12.77 -15.75 7.00
C PHE A 378 13.87 -15.69 5.95
N ILE A 379 14.34 -14.48 5.63
CA ILE A 379 15.53 -14.18 4.83
C ILE A 379 16.29 -13.06 5.52
N ALA A 380 17.61 -13.21 5.67
CA ALA A 380 18.43 -12.13 6.20
C ALA A 380 18.51 -10.96 5.23
N PRO A 381 18.52 -9.70 5.74
CA PRO A 381 18.85 -8.55 4.94
C PRO A 381 20.14 -8.77 4.15
N THR A 382 20.03 -8.72 2.83
CA THR A 382 21.09 -9.12 1.89
C THR A 382 21.60 -7.93 1.11
N ILE A 383 22.91 -7.72 1.10
CA ILE A 383 23.57 -6.63 0.39
C ILE A 383 24.55 -7.18 -0.64
N PHE A 384 24.39 -6.69 -1.87
CA PHE A 384 25.34 -6.91 -2.94
C PHE A 384 26.15 -5.65 -3.25
N GLN A 385 27.46 -5.81 -3.49
CA GLN A 385 28.35 -4.81 -4.08
C GLN A 385 28.61 -5.13 -5.55
N ASN A 386 29.21 -4.15 -6.25
CA ASN A 386 29.56 -4.27 -7.67
C ASN A 386 28.35 -4.60 -8.56
N VAL A 387 27.18 -4.12 -8.17
CA VAL A 387 25.96 -4.29 -8.96
C VAL A 387 26.02 -3.32 -10.15
N THR A 388 25.72 -3.83 -11.34
CA THR A 388 25.62 -3.04 -12.57
C THR A 388 24.16 -2.89 -13.02
N SER A 389 23.86 -1.87 -13.82
CA SER A 389 22.51 -1.61 -14.32
C SER A 389 21.91 -2.70 -15.21
N GLY A 390 22.74 -3.61 -15.75
CA GLY A 390 22.28 -4.73 -16.56
C GLY A 390 21.83 -5.95 -15.77
N MET A 391 22.21 -6.06 -14.49
CA MET A 391 21.89 -7.22 -13.64
C MET A 391 20.40 -7.29 -13.30
N LYS A 392 19.85 -8.49 -13.21
CA LYS A 392 18.45 -8.74 -12.87
C LYS A 392 18.04 -8.08 -11.55
N ILE A 393 18.90 -8.20 -10.52
CA ILE A 393 18.67 -7.58 -9.21
C ILE A 393 18.64 -6.03 -9.23
N ALA A 394 19.19 -5.38 -10.27
CA ALA A 394 19.15 -3.94 -10.46
C ALA A 394 17.93 -3.47 -11.27
N ARG A 395 17.31 -4.34 -12.07
CA ARG A 395 16.24 -3.98 -13.00
C ARG A 395 14.86 -4.37 -12.52
N GLU A 396 14.70 -5.54 -11.92
CA GLU A 396 13.41 -6.09 -11.53
C GLU A 396 13.09 -5.80 -10.06
N GLU A 397 11.82 -5.63 -9.75
CA GLU A 397 11.33 -5.51 -8.38
C GLU A 397 11.46 -6.86 -7.66
N ILE A 398 12.20 -6.91 -6.55
CA ILE A 398 12.43 -8.15 -5.79
C ILE A 398 11.35 -8.32 -4.70
N PHE A 399 10.91 -7.21 -4.12
CA PHE A 399 9.92 -7.17 -3.04
C PHE A 399 10.32 -8.01 -1.82
N GLY A 400 11.59 -7.94 -1.46
CA GLY A 400 12.23 -8.70 -0.37
C GLY A 400 13.53 -8.04 0.05
N PRO A 401 14.21 -8.50 1.11
CA PRO A 401 15.30 -7.78 1.76
C PRO A 401 16.64 -7.90 0.98
N VAL A 402 16.67 -7.43 -0.26
CA VAL A 402 17.85 -7.51 -1.15
C VAL A 402 18.20 -6.15 -1.72
N LEU A 403 19.37 -5.64 -1.36
CA LEU A 403 19.88 -4.32 -1.70
C LEU A 403 21.11 -4.43 -2.61
N GLY A 404 21.19 -3.62 -3.66
CA GLY A 404 22.35 -3.49 -4.55
C GLY A 404 23.04 -2.14 -4.43
N ILE A 405 24.35 -2.14 -4.10
CA ILE A 405 25.21 -0.95 -4.12
C ILE A 405 25.82 -0.81 -5.50
N MET A 406 25.59 0.36 -6.13
CA MET A 406 26.00 0.70 -7.48
C MET A 406 26.89 1.96 -7.43
N PRO A 407 28.22 1.86 -7.65
CA PRO A 407 29.10 3.00 -7.71
C PRO A 407 28.76 3.93 -8.89
N VAL A 408 28.72 5.25 -8.65
CA VAL A 408 28.51 6.26 -9.69
C VAL A 408 29.62 7.30 -9.67
N LYS A 409 30.03 7.78 -10.86
CA LYS A 409 31.16 8.73 -11.02
C LYS A 409 30.71 10.19 -10.93
N SER A 410 29.44 10.46 -11.14
CA SER A 410 28.88 11.81 -11.16
C SER A 410 27.36 11.80 -10.90
N ALA A 411 26.81 12.97 -10.55
CA ALA A 411 25.36 13.16 -10.45
C ALA A 411 24.63 12.88 -11.77
N ALA A 412 25.25 13.19 -12.91
CA ALA A 412 24.67 12.91 -14.23
C ALA A 412 24.57 11.40 -14.50
N GLU A 413 25.57 10.62 -14.12
CA GLU A 413 25.54 9.15 -14.24
C GLU A 413 24.50 8.56 -13.26
N ALA A 414 24.47 9.05 -12.02
CA ALA A 414 23.45 8.63 -11.05
C ALA A 414 22.04 8.86 -11.58
N LEU A 415 21.78 10.04 -12.15
CA LEU A 415 20.49 10.37 -12.75
C LEU A 415 20.17 9.45 -13.94
N ALA A 416 21.14 9.22 -14.83
CA ALA A 416 20.95 8.35 -15.98
C ALA A 416 20.56 6.92 -15.56
N ILE A 417 21.29 6.34 -14.58
CA ILE A 417 20.99 5.01 -14.05
C ILE A 417 19.66 5.00 -13.29
N ALA A 418 19.36 6.04 -12.51
CA ALA A 418 18.10 6.16 -11.78
C ALA A 418 16.88 6.16 -12.73
N CYS A 419 17.00 6.84 -13.87
CA CYS A 419 15.94 6.96 -14.89
C CYS A 419 15.82 5.74 -15.81
N ASP A 420 16.87 4.88 -15.91
CA ASP A 420 16.87 3.68 -16.75
C ASP A 420 16.10 2.53 -16.05
N THR A 421 14.81 2.70 -15.96
CA THR A 421 13.86 1.73 -15.41
C THR A 421 12.46 1.99 -15.97
N ASP A 422 11.64 0.95 -16.02
CA ASP A 422 10.22 1.04 -16.38
C ASP A 422 9.35 1.60 -15.24
N TYR A 423 9.91 1.73 -14.06
CA TYR A 423 9.24 2.18 -12.85
C TYR A 423 9.46 3.68 -12.57
N GLY A 424 8.63 4.24 -11.70
CA GLY A 424 8.75 5.63 -11.29
C GLY A 424 7.90 5.94 -10.05
N LEU A 425 8.05 5.15 -8.97
CA LEU A 425 7.27 5.35 -7.76
C LEU A 425 7.94 6.37 -6.82
N HIS A 426 9.15 6.06 -6.37
CA HIS A 426 9.86 6.85 -5.37
C HIS A 426 11.34 7.01 -5.74
N ALA A 427 11.99 8.05 -5.18
CA ALA A 427 13.44 8.23 -5.19
C ALA A 427 13.89 9.01 -3.95
N THR A 428 15.10 8.72 -3.46
CA THR A 428 15.75 9.48 -2.40
C THR A 428 17.07 10.06 -2.89
N VAL A 429 17.38 11.32 -2.54
CA VAL A 429 18.62 12.02 -2.94
C VAL A 429 19.27 12.65 -1.71
N PHE A 430 20.55 12.38 -1.50
CA PHE A 430 21.38 12.99 -0.47
C PHE A 430 22.45 13.89 -1.07
N THR A 431 22.46 15.16 -0.70
CA THR A 431 23.43 16.19 -1.08
C THR A 431 23.36 17.38 -0.13
N ARG A 432 24.45 18.11 0.05
CA ARG A 432 24.46 19.38 0.80
C ARG A 432 24.10 20.58 -0.06
N ASP A 433 24.12 20.43 -1.37
CA ASP A 433 23.88 21.49 -2.33
C ASP A 433 22.39 21.51 -2.70
N ILE A 434 21.68 22.56 -2.29
CA ILE A 434 20.23 22.70 -2.53
C ILE A 434 19.91 22.83 -4.03
N ASP A 435 20.78 23.43 -4.83
CA ASP A 435 20.54 23.55 -6.27
C ASP A 435 20.64 22.19 -6.96
N ARG A 436 21.63 21.38 -6.58
CA ARG A 436 21.75 19.98 -7.04
C ARG A 436 20.55 19.14 -6.60
N ALA A 437 20.12 19.29 -5.35
CA ALA A 437 18.93 18.60 -4.83
C ALA A 437 17.69 18.89 -5.67
N ILE A 438 17.40 20.18 -5.94
CA ILE A 438 16.25 20.61 -6.74
C ILE A 438 16.37 20.14 -8.19
N GLN A 439 17.56 20.23 -8.79
CA GLN A 439 17.80 19.76 -10.16
C GLN A 439 17.57 18.25 -10.29
N MET A 440 18.11 17.46 -9.37
CA MET A 440 17.92 16.00 -9.33
C MET A 440 16.43 15.65 -9.12
N ALA A 441 15.78 16.28 -8.14
CA ALA A 441 14.38 16.00 -7.83
C ALA A 441 13.44 16.30 -9.03
N ARG A 442 13.71 17.39 -9.78
CA ARG A 442 12.93 17.74 -10.98
C ARG A 442 13.22 16.82 -12.17
N ALA A 443 14.40 16.24 -12.24
CA ALA A 443 14.79 15.38 -13.35
C ALA A 443 14.39 13.92 -13.17
N LEU A 444 14.12 13.48 -11.94
CA LEU A 444 13.69 12.11 -11.63
C LEU A 444 12.20 11.91 -11.98
N PRO A 445 11.88 11.01 -12.93
CA PRO A 445 10.49 10.77 -13.35
C PRO A 445 9.80 9.79 -12.40
N CYS A 446 9.50 10.22 -11.18
CA CYS A 446 8.78 9.45 -10.16
C CYS A 446 7.78 10.32 -9.39
N GLY A 447 6.86 9.64 -8.70
CA GLY A 447 5.77 10.32 -8.00
C GLY A 447 6.21 11.06 -6.75
N THR A 448 7.16 10.50 -6.01
CA THR A 448 7.72 11.12 -4.79
C THR A 448 9.24 11.16 -4.88
N VAL A 449 9.84 12.31 -4.57
CA VAL A 449 11.28 12.45 -4.37
C VAL A 449 11.53 13.02 -2.98
N SER A 450 12.21 12.26 -2.14
CA SER A 450 12.70 12.75 -0.84
C SER A 450 14.14 13.23 -0.93
N VAL A 451 14.46 14.29 -0.18
CA VAL A 451 15.79 14.89 -0.16
C VAL A 451 16.31 14.89 1.28
N ASN A 452 17.51 14.34 1.47
CA ASN A 452 18.21 14.25 2.75
C ASN A 452 17.41 13.51 3.84
N GLY A 453 16.60 12.54 3.42
CA GLY A 453 15.82 11.67 4.28
C GLY A 453 14.95 10.74 3.46
N PHE A 454 14.61 9.57 3.95
CA PHE A 454 13.61 8.70 3.34
C PHE A 454 12.22 9.08 3.85
N SER A 455 11.30 9.35 2.95
CA SER A 455 9.90 9.61 3.25
C SER A 455 9.04 9.31 2.02
N GLU A 456 7.94 8.62 2.22
CA GLU A 456 6.92 8.40 1.18
C GLU A 456 5.95 9.59 1.03
N GLY A 457 6.19 10.65 1.78
CA GLY A 457 5.31 11.82 1.89
C GLY A 457 4.50 11.81 3.18
N ASP A 458 3.39 12.51 3.16
CA ASP A 458 2.45 12.67 4.27
C ASP A 458 1.04 12.46 3.71
N ILE A 459 0.06 12.13 4.55
CA ILE A 459 -1.35 11.98 4.13
C ILE A 459 -1.88 13.18 3.31
N LYS A 460 -1.30 14.37 3.50
CA LYS A 460 -1.67 15.61 2.80
C LYS A 460 -1.04 15.75 1.42
N THR A 461 -0.09 14.88 1.07
CA THR A 461 0.59 14.89 -0.21
C THR A 461 0.13 13.73 -1.07
N PRO A 462 -0.05 13.94 -2.39
CA PRO A 462 -0.47 12.85 -3.27
C PRO A 462 0.61 11.78 -3.35
N PHE A 463 0.20 10.52 -3.33
CA PHE A 463 1.05 9.36 -3.56
C PHE A 463 0.66 8.68 -4.87
N GLY A 464 1.64 8.20 -5.62
CA GLY A 464 1.40 7.42 -6.84
C GLY A 464 2.56 7.44 -7.80
N GLY A 465 2.61 6.43 -8.68
CA GLY A 465 3.72 6.19 -9.58
C GLY A 465 3.61 6.90 -10.93
N TYR A 466 4.77 7.14 -11.53
CA TYR A 466 4.94 7.43 -12.96
C TYR A 466 5.21 6.11 -13.70
N LYS A 467 5.20 6.13 -15.03
CA LYS A 467 5.50 4.99 -15.90
C LYS A 467 4.66 3.75 -15.50
N GLN A 468 5.29 2.59 -15.28
CA GLN A 468 4.61 1.35 -14.91
C GLN A 468 4.38 1.19 -13.41
N SER A 469 4.66 2.20 -12.60
CA SER A 469 4.36 2.19 -11.16
C SER A 469 2.96 2.68 -10.81
N GLY A 470 2.24 3.30 -11.74
CA GLY A 470 0.89 3.78 -11.48
C GLY A 470 0.18 4.34 -12.70
N SER A 471 -1.08 4.76 -12.50
CA SER A 471 -1.87 5.50 -13.49
C SER A 471 -1.81 7.00 -13.20
N LEU A 472 -2.71 7.77 -13.82
CA LEU A 472 -2.85 9.22 -13.53
C LEU A 472 -3.57 9.51 -12.22
N SER A 473 -4.22 8.51 -11.62
CA SER A 473 -4.79 8.64 -10.27
C SER A 473 -3.69 8.80 -9.22
N ARG A 474 -4.06 9.36 -8.08
CA ARG A 474 -3.20 9.46 -6.90
C ARG A 474 -3.97 9.03 -5.67
N ASP A 475 -3.33 8.22 -4.83
CA ASP A 475 -3.77 8.03 -3.46
C ASP A 475 -3.24 9.17 -2.59
N ASN A 476 -3.80 9.37 -1.41
CA ASN A 476 -3.48 10.45 -0.48
C ASN A 476 -3.71 11.88 -1.02
N GLY A 477 -3.44 12.88 -0.19
CA GLY A 477 -3.74 14.25 -0.51
C GLY A 477 -5.23 14.52 -0.72
N THR A 478 -5.54 15.64 -1.32
CA THR A 478 -6.87 15.96 -1.84
C THR A 478 -7.14 15.26 -3.17
N GLU A 479 -6.08 14.88 -3.86
CA GLU A 479 -6.08 14.24 -5.18
C GLU A 479 -6.75 12.87 -5.13
N ALA A 480 -6.66 12.14 -4.02
CA ALA A 480 -7.35 10.86 -3.87
C ALA A 480 -8.87 10.97 -3.99
N LEU A 481 -9.46 12.09 -3.60
CA LEU A 481 -10.90 12.32 -3.76
C LEU A 481 -11.33 12.36 -5.23
N GLU A 482 -10.45 12.88 -6.11
CA GLU A 482 -10.76 13.08 -7.53
C GLU A 482 -11.02 11.75 -8.26
N GLN A 483 -10.39 10.66 -7.83
CA GLN A 483 -10.63 9.34 -8.44
C GLN A 483 -12.02 8.76 -8.10
N TYR A 484 -12.67 9.24 -7.02
CA TYR A 484 -14.00 8.80 -6.59
C TYR A 484 -15.11 9.81 -6.95
N LEU A 485 -14.78 10.84 -7.72
CA LEU A 485 -15.70 11.92 -8.10
C LEU A 485 -15.88 12.01 -9.61
N GLN A 486 -17.10 12.37 -10.02
CA GLN A 486 -17.41 12.79 -11.37
C GLN A 486 -17.69 14.28 -11.41
N THR A 487 -17.27 14.93 -12.49
CA THR A 487 -17.52 16.35 -12.71
C THR A 487 -18.69 16.53 -13.68
N LYS A 488 -19.73 17.26 -13.26
CA LYS A 488 -20.91 17.56 -14.07
C LYS A 488 -21.04 19.08 -14.30
N THR A 489 -21.41 19.45 -15.51
CA THR A 489 -21.80 20.84 -15.82
C THR A 489 -23.32 20.95 -15.83
N ILE A 490 -23.85 21.91 -15.06
CA ILE A 490 -25.25 22.32 -15.12
C ILE A 490 -25.29 23.68 -15.84
N TRP A 491 -25.88 23.72 -17.03
CA TRP A 491 -26.02 24.92 -17.83
C TRP A 491 -27.44 25.45 -17.69
N ILE A 492 -27.59 26.70 -17.22
CA ILE A 492 -28.87 27.40 -17.05
C ILE A 492 -28.89 28.59 -18.01
N SER A 493 -29.77 28.58 -18.98
CA SER A 493 -30.04 29.73 -19.87
C SER A 493 -30.97 30.72 -19.16
N THR A 494 -30.62 32.00 -19.18
CA THR A 494 -31.35 33.08 -18.51
C THR A 494 -32.00 34.05 -19.49
#